data_423e571434802191ff9c41adb2dc1188
#
_entry.id   423e571434802191ff9c41adb2dc1188
#
_cell.length_a   1.000
_cell.length_b   1.000
_cell.length_c   1.000
_cell.angle_alpha   90.00
_cell.angle_beta   90.00
_cell.angle_gamma   90.00
#
_symmetry.space_group_name_H-M   'P 1'
#
loop_
_entity.id
_entity.type
_entity.pdbx_description
1 polymer ?
#
loop_
_entity_poly.entity_id
_entity_poly.type
_entity_poly.pdbx_seq_one_letter_code
_entity_poly.pdbx_strand_id
1 'polypeptide(L)'
;MKKLFILGLLALMMACHSASAPSDSPADSSKTAQKEAAIDTLATLVARVQQQSRLYAADCMVHKVVLFTDKSQIDGGLVKFNKVGYRKVAIPIDVTLKGYIDFADFTVDNVSREGDLLVITLPDPKVMLTASKIDHKKARQYVSLTRSNFSSDEVTRLARQGVDSIRRHAASFGIVELARASAAHTLVPIATRLGYAENNVVVRFRKDFNESDWKKIVKPLNSDRS
;
A
#
# COMPACT_ATOMS: atom_id res chain seq x y z
N MET A 1 51.67 27.06 -34.34
CA MET A 1 52.02 26.96 -35.78
C MET A 1 50.72 26.75 -36.55
N LYS A 2 50.51 27.69 -37.40
CA LYS A 2 49.90 27.67 -38.75
C LYS A 2 48.39 27.37 -38.79
N LYS A 3 47.57 28.40 -38.96
CA LYS A 3 47.18 29.04 -40.25
C LYS A 3 46.07 28.28 -40.92
N LEU A 4 44.91 28.83 -41.08
CA LEU A 4 44.40 29.88 -41.99
C LEU A 4 43.74 29.33 -43.25
N PHE A 5 42.67 29.98 -43.67
CA PHE A 5 42.07 30.08 -45.01
C PHE A 5 40.81 29.16 -45.19
N ILE A 6 39.68 29.56 -45.74
CA ILE A 6 39.29 30.62 -46.73
C ILE A 6 37.76 30.57 -46.74
N LEU A 7 36.97 31.52 -46.51
CA LEU A 7 36.39 32.61 -47.30
C LEU A 7 35.91 32.26 -48.72
N GLY A 8 34.65 32.45 -48.97
CA GLY A 8 34.03 32.56 -50.31
C GLY A 8 32.67 31.86 -50.32
N LEU A 9 31.63 32.32 -50.84
CA LEU A 9 31.21 33.45 -51.65
C LEU A 9 29.72 33.43 -51.82
N LEU A 10 29.05 34.46 -51.49
CA LEU A 10 27.88 35.11 -52.01
C LEU A 10 27.31 34.60 -53.34
N ALA A 11 26.01 34.31 -53.41
CA ALA A 11 25.14 34.61 -54.53
C ALA A 11 23.65 34.61 -54.18
N LEU A 12 23.08 35.74 -54.21
CA LEU A 12 21.74 36.21 -54.44
C LEU A 12 20.97 35.36 -55.46
N MET A 13 19.70 35.03 -55.17
CA MET A 13 18.58 35.09 -56.12
C MET A 13 17.31 35.43 -55.37
N MET A 14 16.84 36.65 -55.56
CA MET A 14 15.44 37.05 -55.34
C MET A 14 14.59 36.47 -56.45
N ALA A 15 13.46 35.87 -56.04
CA ALA A 15 12.29 35.74 -56.90
C ALA A 15 11.01 35.95 -56.08
N CYS A 16 10.49 37.17 -56.19
CA CYS A 16 9.10 37.46 -55.78
C CYS A 16 8.12 36.73 -56.70
N HIS A 17 7.17 36.03 -56.12
CA HIS A 17 5.90 35.78 -56.75
C HIS A 17 4.77 35.96 -55.75
N SER A 18 4.04 37.04 -55.94
CA SER A 18 2.79 37.36 -55.26
C SER A 18 1.67 36.59 -55.89
N ALA A 19 0.89 35.87 -55.09
CA ALA A 19 -0.53 35.54 -55.36
C ALA A 19 -1.27 35.19 -54.08
N SER A 20 -2.18 36.10 -53.72
CA SER A 20 -3.51 35.93 -53.08
C SER A 20 -3.74 34.86 -52.02
N ALA A 21 -4.14 35.37 -50.86
CA ALA A 21 -4.74 34.63 -49.74
C ALA A 21 -6.03 33.91 -50.12
N PRO A 22 -6.36 32.84 -49.37
CA PRO A 22 -7.46 33.03 -48.42
C PRO A 22 -7.05 32.67 -46.98
N SER A 23 -7.66 33.42 -46.08
CA SER A 23 -7.70 33.27 -44.66
C SER A 23 -8.30 31.93 -44.26
N ASP A 24 -7.48 31.08 -43.61
CA ASP A 24 -8.01 30.05 -42.72
C ASP A 24 -7.24 30.08 -41.41
N SER A 25 -8.02 30.32 -40.37
CA SER A 25 -7.57 30.45 -38.99
C SER A 25 -6.84 29.20 -38.51
N PRO A 26 -5.64 29.32 -37.89
CA PRO A 26 -5.04 28.20 -37.18
C PRO A 26 -5.50 28.19 -35.71
N ALA A 27 -6.81 27.89 -35.47
CA ALA A 27 -7.31 27.79 -34.11
C ALA A 27 -7.49 26.33 -33.61
N ASP A 28 -7.20 25.34 -34.47
CA ASP A 28 -7.46 23.94 -34.09
C ASP A 28 -6.22 23.07 -33.87
N SER A 29 -5.07 23.50 -34.40
CA SER A 29 -3.81 22.73 -34.26
C SER A 29 -3.23 22.78 -32.84
N SER A 30 -3.48 23.84 -32.08
CA SER A 30 -2.94 23.98 -30.71
C SER A 30 -3.65 23.11 -29.69
N LYS A 31 -4.96 22.89 -29.89
CA LYS A 31 -5.76 22.03 -29.00
C LYS A 31 -5.43 20.55 -29.19
N THR A 32 -5.16 20.14 -30.43
CA THR A 32 -4.80 18.75 -30.74
C THR A 32 -3.40 18.41 -30.23
N ALA A 33 -2.42 19.27 -30.42
CA ALA A 33 -1.07 19.08 -29.91
C ALA A 33 -0.98 19.11 -28.39
N GLN A 34 -1.78 19.96 -27.71
CA GLN A 34 -1.88 19.96 -26.25
C GLN A 34 -2.58 18.70 -25.72
N LYS A 35 -3.57 18.17 -26.44
CA LYS A 35 -4.26 16.94 -26.07
C LYS A 35 -3.35 15.71 -26.25
N GLU A 36 -2.59 15.65 -27.34
CA GLU A 36 -1.61 14.57 -27.58
C GLU A 36 -0.45 14.61 -26.58
N ALA A 37 0.11 15.79 -26.29
CA ALA A 37 1.14 15.94 -25.26
C ALA A 37 0.64 15.58 -23.86
N ALA A 38 -0.63 15.89 -23.53
CA ALA A 38 -1.24 15.53 -22.27
C ALA A 38 -1.46 14.02 -22.14
N ILE A 39 -1.83 13.34 -23.22
CA ILE A 39 -2.02 11.88 -23.27
C ILE A 39 -0.66 11.18 -23.07
N ASP A 40 0.39 11.65 -23.73
CA ASP A 40 1.75 11.10 -23.61
C ASP A 40 2.28 11.23 -22.15
N THR A 41 2.00 12.35 -21.50
CA THR A 41 2.39 12.58 -20.10
C THR A 41 1.65 11.63 -19.13
N LEU A 42 0.35 11.40 -19.34
CA LEU A 42 -0.42 10.46 -18.54
C LEU A 42 0.03 9.02 -18.76
N ALA A 43 0.27 8.62 -20.00
CA ALA A 43 0.80 7.30 -20.32
C ALA A 43 2.17 7.06 -19.68
N THR A 44 3.03 8.08 -19.69
CA THR A 44 4.34 8.04 -19.05
C THR A 44 4.22 7.89 -17.53
N LEU A 45 3.29 8.61 -16.89
CA LEU A 45 3.02 8.48 -15.46
C LEU A 45 2.58 7.07 -15.12
N VAL A 46 1.61 6.54 -15.85
CA VAL A 46 1.09 5.19 -15.64
C VAL A 46 2.19 4.15 -15.81
N ALA A 47 2.98 4.23 -16.88
CA ALA A 47 4.09 3.31 -17.12
C ALA A 47 5.11 3.33 -15.98
N ARG A 48 5.44 4.52 -15.45
CA ARG A 48 6.35 4.64 -14.29
C ARG A 48 5.77 4.04 -13.02
N VAL A 49 4.48 4.20 -12.77
CA VAL A 49 3.79 3.60 -11.62
C VAL A 49 3.73 2.08 -11.77
N GLN A 50 3.40 1.57 -12.97
CA GLN A 50 3.33 0.13 -13.25
C GLN A 50 4.68 -0.58 -13.16
N GLN A 51 5.80 0.10 -13.43
CA GLN A 51 7.14 -0.45 -13.21
C GLN A 51 7.38 -0.87 -11.76
N GLN A 52 6.65 -0.27 -10.82
CA GLN A 52 6.61 -0.66 -9.44
C GLN A 52 5.40 -1.59 -9.24
N SER A 53 5.57 -2.90 -9.31
CA SER A 53 4.46 -3.86 -9.10
C SER A 53 3.72 -3.60 -7.79
N ARG A 54 4.44 -3.12 -6.77
CA ARG A 54 3.89 -2.78 -5.44
C ARG A 54 4.62 -1.58 -4.87
N LEU A 55 3.88 -0.64 -4.31
CA LEU A 55 4.41 0.42 -3.47
C LEU A 55 4.28 0.01 -2.00
N TYR A 56 5.40 -0.30 -1.36
CA TYR A 56 5.45 -0.48 0.09
C TYR A 56 5.44 0.89 0.74
N ALA A 57 4.31 1.25 1.32
CA ALA A 57 4.05 2.61 1.75
C ALA A 57 4.11 2.80 3.27
N ALA A 58 4.00 1.71 4.05
CA ALA A 58 4.03 1.79 5.51
C ALA A 58 4.61 0.53 6.15
N ASP A 59 5.36 0.71 7.22
CA ASP A 59 5.83 -0.34 8.13
C ASP A 59 5.29 -0.05 9.54
N CYS A 60 4.77 -1.08 10.19
CA CYS A 60 4.27 -1.01 11.55
C CYS A 60 4.77 -2.21 12.35
N MET A 61 5.39 -1.95 13.50
CA MET A 61 5.77 -2.99 14.45
C MET A 61 4.75 -3.02 15.59
N VAL A 62 4.14 -4.17 15.80
CA VAL A 62 3.16 -4.41 16.86
C VAL A 62 3.79 -5.26 17.94
N HIS A 63 3.92 -4.69 19.13
CA HIS A 63 4.25 -5.39 20.35
C HIS A 63 2.99 -5.83 21.07
N LYS A 64 2.84 -7.12 21.36
CA LYS A 64 1.69 -7.64 22.10
C LYS A 64 2.11 -8.71 23.10
N VAL A 65 1.49 -8.71 24.28
CA VAL A 65 1.59 -9.80 25.23
C VAL A 65 0.32 -10.66 25.14
N VAL A 66 0.48 -11.90 24.72
CA VAL A 66 -0.61 -12.88 24.72
C VAL A 66 -0.76 -13.44 26.13
N LEU A 67 -1.92 -13.23 26.72
CA LEU A 67 -2.29 -13.77 28.01
C LEU A 67 -3.23 -14.95 27.81
N PHE A 68 -2.85 -16.10 28.33
CA PHE A 68 -3.71 -17.28 28.33
C PHE A 68 -3.89 -17.78 29.76
N THR A 69 -5.14 -18.17 30.07
CA THR A 69 -5.50 -18.75 31.37
C THR A 69 -6.20 -20.08 31.14
N ASP A 70 -5.62 -21.14 31.67
CA ASP A 70 -6.22 -22.46 31.67
C ASP A 70 -6.84 -22.74 33.05
N LYS A 71 -8.16 -22.89 33.08
CA LYS A 71 -8.94 -23.32 34.23
C LYS A 71 -9.52 -24.69 33.89
N SER A 72 -8.89 -25.74 34.34
CA SER A 72 -9.37 -27.08 34.09
C SER A 72 -10.54 -27.41 35.01
N GLN A 73 -11.66 -27.79 34.44
CA GLN A 73 -12.79 -28.42 35.16
C GLN A 73 -12.74 -29.92 34.90
N ILE A 74 -12.92 -30.72 35.93
CA ILE A 74 -13.15 -32.18 35.80
C ILE A 74 -14.63 -32.37 35.91
N ASP A 75 -15.25 -32.86 34.84
CA ASP A 75 -16.63 -33.34 34.88
C ASP A 75 -16.66 -34.74 35.51
N GLY A 76 -17.04 -34.80 36.76
CA GLY A 76 -17.16 -36.05 37.52
C GLY A 76 -18.60 -36.64 37.50
N GLY A 77 -19.34 -36.45 36.42
CA GLY A 77 -20.72 -36.91 36.27
C GLY A 77 -21.71 -36.11 37.12
N LEU A 78 -21.99 -36.52 38.33
CA LEU A 78 -22.93 -35.85 39.24
C LEU A 78 -22.34 -34.63 39.98
N VAL A 79 -21.01 -34.50 40.05
CA VAL A 79 -20.33 -33.40 40.74
C VAL A 79 -19.19 -32.85 39.87
N LYS A 80 -19.28 -31.57 39.53
CA LYS A 80 -18.21 -30.86 38.85
C LYS A 80 -17.12 -30.43 39.83
N PHE A 81 -16.01 -31.16 39.86
CA PHE A 81 -14.86 -30.75 40.63
C PHE A 81 -14.03 -29.76 39.80
N ASN A 82 -13.95 -28.51 40.22
CA ASN A 82 -12.90 -27.61 39.71
C ASN A 82 -11.55 -28.20 40.09
N LYS A 83 -10.71 -28.59 39.12
CA LYS A 83 -9.32 -28.92 39.46
C LYS A 83 -8.77 -27.76 40.25
N VAL A 84 -8.34 -28.04 41.48
CA VAL A 84 -7.71 -27.05 42.34
C VAL A 84 -6.46 -26.57 41.64
N GLY A 85 -6.54 -25.40 41.10
CA GLY A 85 -5.38 -24.76 40.48
C GLY A 85 -5.62 -24.22 39.07
N TYR A 86 -4.93 -23.20 38.79
CA TYR A 86 -4.89 -22.55 37.49
C TYR A 86 -3.44 -22.50 36.93
N ARG A 87 -3.32 -22.38 35.65
CA ARG A 87 -2.06 -22.01 35.02
C ARG A 87 -2.30 -20.85 34.05
N LYS A 88 -1.42 -19.87 34.12
CA LYS A 88 -1.44 -18.70 33.26
C LYS A 88 -0.11 -18.58 32.57
N VAL A 89 -0.10 -18.10 31.34
CA VAL A 89 1.11 -17.74 30.63
C VAL A 89 0.95 -16.40 29.95
N ALA A 90 2.00 -15.58 30.04
CA ALA A 90 2.14 -14.31 29.33
C ALA A 90 3.27 -14.46 28.32
N ILE A 91 2.97 -14.34 27.04
CA ILE A 91 3.93 -14.55 25.96
C ILE A 91 4.07 -13.24 25.18
N PRO A 92 5.22 -12.55 25.27
CA PRO A 92 5.47 -11.38 24.43
C PRO A 92 5.76 -11.82 23.00
N ILE A 93 5.11 -11.14 22.06
CA ILE A 93 5.27 -11.35 20.62
C ILE A 93 5.44 -10.00 19.91
N ASP A 94 6.32 -9.99 18.94
CA ASP A 94 6.58 -8.86 18.06
C ASP A 94 6.17 -9.25 16.65
N VAL A 95 5.40 -8.40 16.00
CA VAL A 95 4.93 -8.65 14.65
C VAL A 95 5.21 -7.42 13.80
N THR A 96 5.82 -7.62 12.63
CA THR A 96 6.00 -6.56 11.64
C THR A 96 4.94 -6.69 10.55
N LEU A 97 4.18 -5.63 10.38
CA LEU A 97 3.18 -5.48 9.33
C LEU A 97 3.71 -4.50 8.28
N LYS A 98 3.42 -4.78 7.01
CA LYS A 98 3.68 -3.86 5.90
C LYS A 98 2.39 -3.52 5.18
N GLY A 99 2.15 -2.21 5.01
CA GLY A 99 1.11 -1.67 4.16
C GLY A 99 1.65 -1.44 2.75
N TYR A 100 0.96 -1.92 1.74
CA TYR A 100 1.37 -1.74 0.34
C TYR A 100 0.18 -1.50 -0.57
N ILE A 101 0.44 -0.83 -1.68
CA ILE A 101 -0.51 -0.64 -2.77
C ILE A 101 -0.08 -1.55 -3.91
N ASP A 102 -1.02 -2.32 -4.43
CA ASP A 102 -0.81 -3.24 -5.54
C ASP A 102 -1.21 -2.54 -6.85
N PHE A 103 -0.27 -2.41 -7.76
CA PHE A 103 -0.49 -1.74 -9.05
C PHE A 103 -0.77 -2.71 -10.21
N ALA A 104 -1.03 -4.00 -9.92
CA ALA A 104 -1.30 -4.99 -10.98
C ALA A 104 -2.45 -4.56 -11.90
N ASP A 105 -3.50 -3.96 -11.32
CA ASP A 105 -4.69 -3.50 -12.05
C ASP A 105 -4.69 -1.98 -12.30
N PHE A 106 -3.56 -1.31 -12.14
CA PHE A 106 -3.44 0.13 -12.36
C PHE A 106 -3.30 0.42 -13.86
N THR A 107 -4.19 1.23 -14.41
CA THR A 107 -4.26 1.56 -15.83
C THR A 107 -4.37 3.06 -16.05
N VAL A 108 -4.41 3.50 -17.29
CA VAL A 108 -4.65 4.91 -17.66
C VAL A 108 -5.99 5.42 -17.11
N ASP A 109 -6.99 4.54 -16.98
CA ASP A 109 -8.31 4.90 -16.44
C ASP A 109 -8.26 5.31 -14.96
N ASN A 110 -7.18 4.99 -14.28
CA ASN A 110 -6.94 5.40 -12.89
C ASN A 110 -6.34 6.81 -12.76
N VAL A 111 -6.02 7.43 -13.89
CA VAL A 111 -5.47 8.78 -13.92
C VAL A 111 -6.34 9.65 -14.82
N SER A 112 -6.92 10.69 -14.25
CA SER A 112 -7.81 11.60 -14.99
C SER A 112 -7.41 13.05 -14.80
N ARG A 113 -7.85 13.88 -15.71
CA ARG A 113 -7.68 15.33 -15.64
C ARG A 113 -9.05 15.96 -15.39
N GLU A 114 -9.21 16.61 -14.25
CA GLU A 114 -10.42 17.34 -13.87
C GLU A 114 -10.08 18.85 -13.86
N GLY A 115 -10.28 19.52 -15.01
CA GLY A 115 -9.80 20.89 -15.20
C GLY A 115 -8.27 20.96 -15.13
N ASP A 116 -7.73 21.73 -14.19
CA ASP A 116 -6.29 21.85 -13.93
C ASP A 116 -5.76 20.78 -12.97
N LEU A 117 -6.65 19.97 -12.38
CA LEU A 117 -6.27 18.94 -11.44
C LEU A 117 -5.89 17.65 -12.14
N LEU A 118 -4.78 17.05 -11.74
CA LEU A 118 -4.42 15.66 -12.01
C LEU A 118 -4.95 14.80 -10.87
N VAL A 119 -5.91 13.94 -11.17
CA VAL A 119 -6.50 13.02 -10.20
C VAL A 119 -5.94 11.62 -10.42
N ILE A 120 -5.26 11.07 -9.41
CA ILE A 120 -4.70 9.72 -9.41
C ILE A 120 -5.54 8.88 -8.45
N THR A 121 -6.30 7.92 -8.98
CA THR A 121 -7.14 7.02 -8.19
C THR A 121 -6.40 5.72 -7.94
N LEU A 122 -5.97 5.50 -6.70
CA LEU A 122 -5.23 4.31 -6.29
C LEU A 122 -6.17 3.18 -5.83
N PRO A 123 -5.74 1.92 -5.97
CA PRO A 123 -6.36 0.80 -5.26
C PRO A 123 -6.17 0.98 -3.75
N ASP A 124 -7.10 0.42 -2.98
CA ASP A 124 -6.98 0.43 -1.52
C ASP A 124 -5.71 -0.29 -1.04
N PRO A 125 -5.02 0.24 -0.02
CA PRO A 125 -3.86 -0.42 0.54
C PRO A 125 -4.19 -1.81 1.09
N LYS A 126 -3.30 -2.76 0.85
CA LYS A 126 -3.32 -4.10 1.43
C LYS A 126 -2.30 -4.20 2.57
N VAL A 127 -2.57 -5.05 3.55
CA VAL A 127 -1.65 -5.28 4.68
C VAL A 127 -1.15 -6.71 4.64
N MET A 128 0.16 -6.87 4.81
CA MET A 128 0.79 -8.17 4.94
C MET A 128 1.64 -8.26 6.22
N LEU A 129 1.67 -9.44 6.80
CA LEU A 129 2.58 -9.76 7.91
C LEU A 129 3.89 -10.26 7.29
N THR A 130 5.00 -9.59 7.60
CA THR A 130 6.32 -9.91 7.04
C THR A 130 7.23 -10.61 8.02
N ALA A 131 7.06 -10.37 9.31
CA ALA A 131 7.84 -11.04 10.34
C ALA A 131 7.02 -11.21 11.62
N SER A 132 7.31 -12.29 12.35
CA SER A 132 6.83 -12.48 13.71
C SER A 132 7.95 -13.08 14.55
N LYS A 133 8.16 -12.52 15.73
CA LYS A 133 9.13 -12.99 16.71
C LYS A 133 8.41 -13.33 18.00
N ILE A 134 8.60 -14.55 18.49
CA ILE A 134 8.09 -15.03 19.75
C ILE A 134 9.23 -15.07 20.74
N ASP A 135 9.17 -14.33 21.82
CA ASP A 135 10.20 -14.31 22.84
C ASP A 135 9.90 -15.34 23.94
N HIS A 136 10.30 -16.58 23.69
CA HIS A 136 10.13 -17.68 24.64
C HIS A 136 10.89 -17.44 25.95
N LYS A 137 12.01 -16.70 25.92
CA LYS A 137 12.82 -16.43 27.13
C LYS A 137 12.13 -15.44 28.06
N LYS A 138 11.31 -14.55 27.51
CA LYS A 138 10.52 -13.58 28.26
C LYS A 138 9.12 -14.07 28.60
N ALA A 139 8.75 -15.26 28.14
CA ALA A 139 7.46 -15.86 28.53
C ALA A 139 7.43 -16.09 30.05
N ARG A 140 6.37 -15.61 30.69
CA ARG A 140 6.14 -15.75 32.12
C ARG A 140 5.03 -16.73 32.40
N GLN A 141 5.29 -17.72 33.21
CA GLN A 141 4.30 -18.71 33.60
C GLN A 141 3.96 -18.60 35.09
N TYR A 142 2.70 -18.67 35.40
CA TYR A 142 2.16 -18.69 36.77
C TYR A 142 1.33 -19.94 36.92
N VAL A 143 1.81 -20.89 37.68
CA VAL A 143 1.23 -22.23 37.76
C VAL A 143 1.01 -22.58 39.24
N SER A 144 -0.20 -23.05 39.55
CA SER A 144 -0.51 -23.57 40.89
C SER A 144 0.29 -24.83 41.19
N LEU A 145 0.57 -25.08 42.48
CA LEU A 145 1.37 -26.21 42.94
C LEU A 145 0.89 -27.59 42.45
N THR A 146 -0.41 -27.71 42.15
CA THR A 146 -1.04 -28.95 41.68
C THR A 146 -0.99 -29.13 40.15
N ARG A 147 -0.38 -28.21 39.42
CA ARG A 147 -0.35 -28.18 37.95
C ARG A 147 1.06 -28.14 37.42
N SER A 148 1.29 -28.70 36.24
CA SER A 148 2.55 -28.60 35.47
C SER A 148 2.64 -27.32 34.69
N ASN A 149 3.85 -26.86 34.43
CA ASN A 149 4.12 -25.76 33.52
C ASN A 149 3.59 -26.05 32.11
N PHE A 150 3.38 -24.99 31.33
CA PHE A 150 3.13 -25.15 29.89
C PHE A 150 4.40 -25.70 29.22
N SER A 151 4.22 -26.67 28.35
CA SER A 151 5.30 -27.16 27.51
C SER A 151 5.71 -26.10 26.46
N SER A 152 6.89 -26.24 25.87
CA SER A 152 7.36 -25.36 24.81
C SER A 152 6.40 -25.37 23.60
N ASP A 153 5.80 -26.52 23.28
CA ASP A 153 4.85 -26.66 22.18
C ASP A 153 3.53 -25.95 22.48
N GLU A 154 3.02 -26.03 23.73
CA GLU A 154 1.83 -25.29 24.15
C GLU A 154 2.07 -23.78 24.04
N VAL A 155 3.23 -23.29 24.54
CA VAL A 155 3.60 -21.88 24.44
C VAL A 155 3.68 -21.43 22.98
N THR A 156 4.31 -22.23 22.12
CA THR A 156 4.44 -21.93 20.69
C THR A 156 3.07 -21.88 20.00
N ARG A 157 2.18 -22.82 20.29
CA ARG A 157 0.82 -22.85 19.73
C ARG A 157 0.02 -21.62 20.17
N LEU A 158 0.06 -21.26 21.43
CA LEU A 158 -0.62 -20.07 21.98
C LEU A 158 -0.08 -18.78 21.37
N ALA A 159 1.24 -18.68 21.20
CA ALA A 159 1.86 -17.55 20.54
C ALA A 159 1.42 -17.41 19.08
N ARG A 160 1.33 -18.52 18.33
CA ARG A 160 0.81 -18.52 16.95
C ARG A 160 -0.63 -18.02 16.88
N GLN A 161 -1.49 -18.43 17.82
CA GLN A 161 -2.85 -17.88 17.91
C GLN A 161 -2.86 -16.37 18.13
N GLY A 162 -1.90 -15.86 18.92
CA GLY A 162 -1.69 -14.43 19.11
C GLY A 162 -1.29 -13.71 17.84
N VAL A 163 -0.34 -14.27 17.08
CA VAL A 163 0.08 -13.76 15.76
C VAL A 163 -1.08 -13.74 14.78
N ASP A 164 -1.87 -14.82 14.72
CA ASP A 164 -3.06 -14.90 13.87
C ASP A 164 -4.13 -13.87 14.26
N SER A 165 -4.28 -13.60 15.56
CA SER A 165 -5.16 -12.53 16.03
C SER A 165 -4.69 -11.15 15.56
N ILE A 166 -3.38 -10.85 15.62
CA ILE A 166 -2.82 -9.59 15.10
C ILE A 166 -3.06 -9.50 13.60
N ARG A 167 -2.84 -10.59 12.85
CA ARG A 167 -3.07 -10.63 11.41
C ARG A 167 -4.52 -10.30 11.05
N ARG A 168 -5.49 -10.88 11.75
CA ARG A 168 -6.92 -10.61 11.52
C ARG A 168 -7.33 -9.18 11.82
N HIS A 169 -6.64 -8.51 12.72
CA HIS A 169 -6.92 -7.13 13.14
C HIS A 169 -5.86 -6.15 12.65
N ALA A 170 -5.08 -6.53 11.62
CA ALA A 170 -3.92 -5.77 11.17
C ALA A 170 -4.23 -4.31 10.86
N ALA A 171 -5.38 -4.06 10.34
CA ALA A 171 -5.78 -2.73 9.95
C ALA A 171 -6.20 -1.82 11.11
N SER A 172 -6.70 -2.39 12.21
CA SER A 172 -7.00 -1.57 13.40
C SER A 172 -5.77 -0.90 14.03
N PHE A 173 -4.57 -1.23 13.53
CA PHE A 173 -3.32 -0.58 13.93
C PHE A 173 -2.98 0.68 13.12
N GLY A 174 -3.91 1.22 12.31
CA GLY A 174 -3.73 2.46 11.56
C GLY A 174 -2.76 2.36 10.37
N ILE A 175 -2.32 1.16 10.01
CA ILE A 175 -1.33 0.96 8.94
C ILE A 175 -1.90 1.31 7.55
N VAL A 176 -3.21 1.21 7.36
CA VAL A 176 -3.89 1.53 6.09
C VAL A 176 -3.87 3.03 5.86
N GLU A 177 -4.22 3.81 6.86
CA GLU A 177 -4.20 5.28 6.83
C GLU A 177 -2.78 5.79 6.61
N LEU A 178 -1.81 5.20 7.30
CA LEU A 178 -0.40 5.51 7.10
C LEU A 178 0.05 5.19 5.68
N ALA A 179 -0.37 4.05 5.13
CA ALA A 179 -0.04 3.66 3.75
C ALA A 179 -0.66 4.60 2.72
N ARG A 180 -1.89 5.08 2.95
CA ARG A 180 -2.53 6.08 2.08
C ARG A 180 -1.76 7.40 2.08
N ALA A 181 -1.44 7.93 3.25
CA ALA A 181 -0.68 9.17 3.39
C ALA A 181 0.70 9.05 2.71
N SER A 182 1.44 7.98 2.97
CA SER A 182 2.77 7.75 2.40
C SER A 182 2.73 7.57 0.87
N ALA A 183 1.68 6.95 0.35
CA ALA A 183 1.50 6.80 -1.11
C ALA A 183 1.29 8.16 -1.79
N ALA A 184 0.49 9.04 -1.21
CA ALA A 184 0.32 10.40 -1.72
C ALA A 184 1.67 11.15 -1.72
N HIS A 185 2.40 11.11 -0.61
CA HIS A 185 3.74 11.71 -0.51
C HIS A 185 4.74 11.16 -1.53
N THR A 186 4.59 9.92 -1.95
CA THR A 186 5.46 9.31 -2.96
C THR A 186 5.08 9.70 -4.38
N LEU A 187 3.77 9.77 -4.68
CA LEU A 187 3.29 9.96 -6.05
C LEU A 187 3.23 11.42 -6.47
N VAL A 188 2.95 12.35 -5.55
CA VAL A 188 2.91 13.78 -5.85
C VAL A 188 4.23 14.28 -6.44
N PRO A 189 5.43 13.99 -5.88
CA PRO A 189 6.69 14.37 -6.49
C PRO A 189 6.95 13.74 -7.88
N ILE A 190 6.39 12.55 -8.14
CA ILE A 190 6.51 11.93 -9.47
C ILE A 190 5.71 12.74 -10.50
N ALA A 191 4.48 13.12 -10.15
CA ALA A 191 3.64 13.94 -11.00
C ALA A 191 4.22 15.34 -11.23
N THR A 192 4.82 15.96 -10.21
CA THR A 192 5.48 17.28 -10.36
C THR A 192 6.67 17.24 -11.30
N ARG A 193 7.45 16.17 -11.31
CA ARG A 193 8.55 15.99 -12.29
C ARG A 193 8.04 15.84 -13.73
N LEU A 194 6.79 15.49 -13.92
CA LEU A 194 6.13 15.42 -15.23
C LEU A 194 5.46 16.74 -15.63
N GLY A 195 5.65 17.82 -14.84
CA GLY A 195 5.19 19.16 -15.16
C GLY A 195 3.88 19.58 -14.50
N TYR A 196 3.32 18.76 -13.60
CA TYR A 196 2.13 19.16 -12.84
C TYR A 196 2.51 19.99 -11.63
N ALA A 197 1.76 21.06 -11.34
CA ALA A 197 1.93 21.80 -10.10
C ALA A 197 1.51 20.93 -8.90
N GLU A 198 2.26 20.98 -7.80
CA GLU A 198 2.02 20.15 -6.61
C GLU A 198 0.59 20.30 -6.08
N ASN A 199 0.09 21.54 -6.03
CA ASN A 199 -1.27 21.85 -5.57
C ASN A 199 -2.37 21.34 -6.52
N ASN A 200 -2.00 20.93 -7.73
CA ASN A 200 -2.92 20.43 -8.74
C ASN A 200 -2.90 18.89 -8.83
N VAL A 201 -2.17 18.22 -7.96
CA VAL A 201 -2.15 16.75 -7.90
C VAL A 201 -3.01 16.26 -6.73
N VAL A 202 -4.02 15.47 -7.04
CA VAL A 202 -4.94 14.87 -6.06
C VAL A 202 -4.81 13.36 -6.12
N VAL A 203 -4.51 12.73 -4.98
CA VAL A 203 -4.49 11.28 -4.84
C VAL A 203 -5.75 10.84 -4.11
N ARG A 204 -6.55 10.00 -4.78
CA ARG A 204 -7.80 9.42 -4.24
C ARG A 204 -7.63 7.90 -4.12
N PHE A 205 -8.40 7.29 -3.23
CA PHE A 205 -8.51 5.83 -3.12
C PHE A 205 -9.90 5.37 -3.53
N ARG A 206 -10.01 4.18 -4.13
CA ARG A 206 -11.27 3.66 -4.71
C ARG A 206 -12.39 3.53 -3.69
N LYS A 207 -12.05 3.37 -2.42
CA LYS A 207 -13.02 3.33 -1.31
C LYS A 207 -12.48 4.12 -0.14
N ASP A 208 -13.37 4.89 0.48
CA ASP A 208 -13.19 5.29 1.86
C ASP A 208 -13.31 4.03 2.71
N PHE A 209 -12.21 3.69 3.38
CA PHE A 209 -12.12 2.51 4.20
C PHE A 209 -12.95 2.72 5.46
N ASN A 210 -14.15 2.15 5.51
CA ASN A 210 -14.91 2.09 6.73
C ASN A 210 -14.83 0.71 7.38
N GLU A 211 -15.00 0.65 8.70
CA GLU A 211 -14.89 -0.58 9.50
C GLU A 211 -15.80 -1.72 9.00
N SER A 212 -16.90 -1.39 8.30
CA SER A 212 -17.81 -2.36 7.69
C SER A 212 -17.25 -3.09 6.47
N ASP A 213 -16.28 -2.50 5.77
CA ASP A 213 -15.67 -3.13 4.58
C ASP A 213 -14.66 -4.22 4.94
N TRP A 214 -14.16 -4.23 6.18
CA TRP A 214 -13.31 -5.27 6.72
C TRP A 214 -13.95 -6.65 6.73
N LYS A 215 -15.20 -6.72 7.07
CA LYS A 215 -15.98 -7.97 7.13
C LYS A 215 -16.13 -8.63 5.76
N LYS A 216 -15.99 -7.84 4.67
CA LYS A 216 -16.08 -8.34 3.28
C LYS A 216 -14.75 -8.83 2.73
N ILE A 217 -13.62 -8.31 3.24
CA ILE A 217 -12.27 -8.66 2.77
C ILE A 217 -11.73 -9.89 3.51
N VAL A 218 -12.11 -10.07 4.76
CA VAL A 218 -11.82 -11.29 5.53
C VAL A 218 -12.91 -12.32 5.24
N LYS A 219 -12.87 -12.98 4.09
CA LYS A 219 -13.63 -14.21 3.90
C LYS A 219 -13.15 -15.21 4.96
N PRO A 220 -14.05 -15.75 5.80
CA PRO A 220 -13.67 -16.84 6.69
C PRO A 220 -13.20 -18.01 5.82
N LEU A 221 -12.08 -18.62 6.18
CA LEU A 221 -11.45 -19.75 5.48
C LEU A 221 -12.32 -21.02 5.41
N ASN A 222 -13.56 -20.99 5.88
CA ASN A 222 -14.44 -22.15 6.06
C ASN A 222 -15.73 -22.12 5.25
N SER A 223 -15.83 -21.34 4.15
CA SER A 223 -17.07 -21.33 3.36
C SER A 223 -17.11 -22.33 2.18
N ASP A 224 -16.06 -23.14 1.98
CA ASP A 224 -16.00 -24.13 0.88
C ASP A 224 -15.96 -25.59 1.37
N ARG A 225 -16.71 -25.91 2.42
CA ARG A 225 -17.06 -27.30 2.75
C ARG A 225 -18.55 -27.40 3.04
N SER A 226 -19.31 -27.52 1.99
CA SER A 226 -20.64 -28.12 1.96
C SER A 226 -20.76 -28.91 0.67
#